data_9e521e25265c3d6043043bcaa1b3a0dd
#
_entry.id   9e521e25265c3d6043043bcaa1b3a0dd
#
_cell.length_a   1.000
_cell.length_b   1.000
_cell.length_c   1.000
_cell.angle_alpha   90.00
_cell.angle_beta   90.00
_cell.angle_gamma   90.00
#
_symmetry.space_group_name_H-M   'P 1'
#
loop_
_entity.id
_entity.type
_entity.pdbx_description
1 polymer ?
#
loop_
_entity_poly.entity_id
_entity_poly.type
_entity_poly.pdbx_seq_one_letter_code
_entity_poly.pdbx_strand_id
1 'polypeptide(L)'
;MDTVEIVVATDEASSAPIPPSMGPEPRPRGLRGFHPGWYGAVMGTAVIGIIAITNPGSNPAFTTSARVVAQTMTIAAMALGALLLVTYLARFVRYPRESVADLTDPTTGALYGTLPGGILVIAASLAAVGPTWWPSSTVQTLVAVLDWIGIPLAFAISVLFAYELFTRAELMPESVNGGWFIPPVVNIVVPLVIAPLIPFASPTAANSMLVVSYGFFGMGILLYLVILTMLFHRLALHALPHAALAPSLWIGLGPIGVGSLALMKLAAAGGALEGTAGPSVALISKIAATILWGFGAWWFAIAVVLLLRYLRAGSLPYGIGWWGFTFPLGAYTVATVAIAQAWSLRWLSWTGAGLLVLLALFWLTVSVRTVHALSVGEL
;
A
#
# COMPACT_ATOMS: atom_id res chain seq x y z
N MET A 1 1.42 62.14 -38.17
CA MET A 1 1.38 60.70 -38.58
C MET A 1 2.62 60.11 -37.96
N ASP A 2 2.50 59.83 -36.66
CA ASP A 2 3.61 59.36 -35.87
C ASP A 2 3.61 57.84 -35.86
N THR A 3 4.62 57.26 -36.40
CA THR A 3 4.89 55.83 -36.40
C THR A 3 5.32 55.38 -34.99
N VAL A 4 4.46 54.62 -34.32
CA VAL A 4 4.83 53.94 -33.06
C VAL A 4 5.65 52.70 -33.37
N GLU A 5 6.94 52.76 -33.08
CA GLU A 5 7.82 51.58 -33.07
C GLU A 5 7.52 50.73 -31.87
N ILE A 6 6.95 49.53 -32.10
CA ILE A 6 6.79 48.51 -31.06
C ILE A 6 8.16 47.84 -30.90
N VAL A 7 8.88 48.21 -29.85
CA VAL A 7 10.06 47.43 -29.38
C VAL A 7 9.57 46.15 -28.75
N VAL A 8 9.70 45.04 -29.48
CA VAL A 8 9.54 43.69 -28.94
C VAL A 8 10.78 43.38 -28.11
N ALA A 9 10.68 43.51 -26.79
CA ALA A 9 11.69 43.02 -25.89
C ALA A 9 11.71 41.50 -25.99
N THR A 10 12.71 40.94 -26.64
CA THR A 10 13.03 39.51 -26.58
C THR A 10 13.54 39.23 -25.18
N ASP A 11 12.65 38.70 -24.35
CA ASP A 11 12.99 38.16 -23.03
C ASP A 11 13.86 36.89 -23.27
N GLU A 12 15.18 37.08 -23.36
CA GLU A 12 16.13 36.00 -23.20
C GLU A 12 16.09 35.53 -21.73
N ALA A 13 14.99 34.87 -21.35
CA ALA A 13 14.88 34.19 -20.07
C ALA A 13 16.03 33.19 -20.00
N SER A 14 16.99 33.55 -19.18
CA SER A 14 18.14 32.76 -18.77
C SER A 14 17.82 31.28 -18.72
N SER A 15 18.28 30.51 -19.71
CA SER A 15 18.32 29.05 -19.67
C SER A 15 19.46 28.60 -18.75
N ALA A 16 19.40 29.00 -17.48
CA ALA A 16 20.23 28.39 -16.47
C ALA A 16 19.82 26.91 -16.39
N PRO A 17 20.74 25.96 -16.53
CA PRO A 17 20.40 24.54 -16.34
C PRO A 17 19.78 24.39 -14.98
N ILE A 18 18.55 23.83 -14.94
CA ILE A 18 17.89 23.43 -13.67
C ILE A 18 18.91 22.56 -12.93
N PRO A 19 19.36 22.95 -11.72
CA PRO A 19 20.32 22.13 -10.99
C PRO A 19 19.72 20.73 -10.87
N PRO A 20 20.49 19.65 -11.10
CA PRO A 20 20.00 18.30 -10.95
C PRO A 20 19.39 18.19 -9.56
N SER A 21 18.11 17.83 -9.48
CA SER A 21 17.41 17.61 -8.21
C SER A 21 18.30 16.71 -7.37
N MET A 22 18.84 17.23 -6.27
CA MET A 22 19.70 16.45 -5.39
C MET A 22 18.89 15.23 -4.96
N GLY A 23 19.38 14.03 -5.25
CA GLY A 23 18.79 12.80 -4.77
C GLY A 23 18.70 12.83 -3.23
N PRO A 24 17.90 11.98 -2.61
CA PRO A 24 17.78 11.94 -1.16
C PRO A 24 19.16 11.84 -0.52
N GLU A 25 19.41 12.67 0.49
CA GLU A 25 20.69 12.66 1.21
C GLU A 25 21.00 11.25 1.75
N PRO A 26 22.28 10.82 1.68
CA PRO A 26 22.66 9.51 2.19
C PRO A 26 22.37 9.42 3.70
N ARG A 27 21.63 8.42 4.12
CA ARG A 27 21.32 8.18 5.53
C ARG A 27 22.53 7.67 6.29
N PRO A 28 22.65 7.97 7.59
CA PRO A 28 23.64 7.33 8.46
C PRO A 28 23.52 5.80 8.38
N ARG A 29 24.62 5.08 8.49
CA ARG A 29 24.60 3.60 8.49
C ARG A 29 24.09 3.03 9.80
N GLY A 30 23.55 1.80 9.74
CA GLY A 30 23.08 1.04 10.88
C GLY A 30 21.79 1.56 11.52
N LEU A 31 21.62 1.29 12.82
CA LEU A 31 20.37 1.57 13.53
C LEU A 31 19.95 3.06 13.48
N ARG A 32 20.91 3.99 13.49
CA ARG A 32 20.64 5.43 13.40
C ARG A 32 19.93 5.81 12.11
N GLY A 33 20.35 5.23 10.98
CA GLY A 33 19.79 5.49 9.65
C GLY A 33 18.69 4.53 9.24
N PHE A 34 18.20 3.66 10.15
CA PHE A 34 17.16 2.68 9.85
C PHE A 34 15.93 3.35 9.20
N HIS A 35 15.59 2.90 8.00
CA HIS A 35 14.59 3.55 7.17
C HIS A 35 13.16 3.17 7.59
N PRO A 36 12.22 4.13 7.79
CA PRO A 36 10.85 3.82 8.24
C PRO A 36 10.05 2.95 7.28
N GLY A 37 10.39 2.91 6.00
CA GLY A 37 9.72 2.09 4.99
C GLY A 37 9.98 0.58 5.03
N TRP A 38 10.81 0.07 5.95
CA TRP A 38 11.13 -1.36 6.03
C TRP A 38 9.92 -2.28 6.19
N TYR A 39 8.85 -1.82 6.84
CA TYR A 39 7.62 -2.62 6.93
C TYR A 39 6.90 -2.84 5.61
N GLY A 40 7.29 -2.13 4.54
CA GLY A 40 6.90 -2.48 3.16
C GLY A 40 7.28 -3.91 2.78
N ALA A 41 8.42 -4.41 3.29
CA ALA A 41 8.84 -5.80 3.11
C ALA A 41 7.90 -6.80 3.79
N VAL A 42 7.43 -6.47 5.00
CA VAL A 42 6.43 -7.27 5.74
C VAL A 42 5.12 -7.33 4.96
N MET A 43 4.61 -6.17 4.55
CA MET A 43 3.37 -6.06 3.78
C MET A 43 3.46 -6.85 2.46
N GLY A 44 4.57 -6.68 1.71
CA GLY A 44 4.80 -7.36 0.45
C GLY A 44 4.94 -8.88 0.57
N THR A 45 5.47 -9.37 1.69
CA THR A 45 5.60 -10.81 1.97
C THR A 45 4.25 -11.39 2.43
N ALA A 46 3.56 -10.74 3.35
CA ALA A 46 2.27 -11.21 3.88
C ALA A 46 1.18 -11.29 2.81
N VAL A 47 1.14 -10.34 1.86
CA VAL A 47 0.12 -10.33 0.80
C VAL A 47 0.25 -11.53 -0.14
N ILE A 48 1.45 -12.07 -0.36
CA ILE A 48 1.64 -13.30 -1.15
C ILE A 48 0.94 -14.47 -0.46
N GLY A 49 1.03 -14.56 0.88
CA GLY A 49 0.31 -15.56 1.65
C GLY A 49 -1.20 -15.47 1.45
N ILE A 50 -1.76 -14.26 1.50
CA ILE A 50 -3.19 -14.00 1.27
C ILE A 50 -3.62 -14.42 -0.14
N ILE A 51 -2.81 -14.14 -1.18
CA ILE A 51 -3.15 -14.51 -2.55
C ILE A 51 -3.04 -16.02 -2.74
N ALA A 52 -1.93 -16.61 -2.29
CA ALA A 52 -1.65 -18.03 -2.50
C ALA A 52 -2.74 -18.92 -1.93
N ILE A 53 -3.28 -18.62 -0.73
CA ILE A 53 -4.35 -19.42 -0.13
C ILE A 53 -5.65 -19.41 -0.94
N THR A 54 -5.87 -18.38 -1.78
CA THR A 54 -7.05 -18.30 -2.65
C THR A 54 -6.90 -19.19 -3.91
N ASN A 55 -5.73 -19.74 -4.19
CA ASN A 55 -5.40 -20.54 -5.36
C ASN A 55 -5.94 -19.92 -6.66
N PRO A 56 -5.42 -18.76 -7.12
CA PRO A 56 -5.88 -18.09 -8.33
C PRO A 56 -5.83 -19.04 -9.53
N GLY A 57 -6.88 -19.00 -10.39
CA GLY A 57 -7.06 -19.95 -11.48
C GLY A 57 -7.72 -21.26 -11.06
N SER A 58 -7.89 -21.52 -9.75
CA SER A 58 -8.62 -22.66 -9.17
C SER A 58 -8.19 -24.01 -9.71
N ASN A 59 -6.89 -24.20 -9.99
CA ASN A 59 -6.37 -25.47 -10.46
C ASN A 59 -6.12 -26.42 -9.27
N PRO A 60 -6.81 -27.57 -9.20
CA PRO A 60 -6.66 -28.55 -8.12
C PRO A 60 -5.22 -29.05 -7.94
N ALA A 61 -4.44 -29.15 -9.02
CA ALA A 61 -3.06 -29.62 -8.98
C ALA A 61 -2.14 -28.71 -8.15
N PHE A 62 -2.47 -27.42 -8.01
CA PHE A 62 -1.68 -26.44 -7.25
C PHE A 62 -2.20 -26.18 -5.84
N THR A 63 -3.28 -26.81 -5.40
CA THR A 63 -3.89 -26.52 -4.09
C THR A 63 -2.92 -26.75 -2.94
N THR A 64 -2.17 -27.86 -2.97
CA THR A 64 -1.19 -28.18 -1.90
C THR A 64 0.00 -27.22 -1.92
N SER A 65 0.60 -26.97 -3.08
CA SER A 65 1.72 -26.03 -3.22
C SER A 65 1.30 -24.60 -2.88
N ALA A 66 0.13 -24.15 -3.29
CA ALA A 66 -0.44 -22.87 -2.94
C ALA A 66 -0.61 -22.69 -1.42
N ARG A 67 -1.09 -23.75 -0.73
CA ARG A 67 -1.18 -23.75 0.75
C ARG A 67 0.20 -23.66 1.40
N VAL A 68 1.18 -24.44 0.94
CA VAL A 68 2.54 -24.38 1.48
C VAL A 68 3.14 -22.99 1.28
N VAL A 69 3.01 -22.40 0.09
CA VAL A 69 3.46 -21.02 -0.16
C VAL A 69 2.75 -20.03 0.76
N ALA A 70 1.42 -20.14 0.92
CA ALA A 70 0.65 -19.28 1.81
C ALA A 70 1.17 -19.33 3.25
N GLN A 71 1.37 -20.54 3.76
CA GLN A 71 1.88 -20.79 5.09
C GLN A 71 3.29 -20.22 5.27
N THR A 72 4.20 -20.53 4.37
CA THR A 72 5.60 -20.07 4.43
C THR A 72 5.69 -18.55 4.39
N MET A 73 4.95 -17.88 3.49
CA MET A 73 4.97 -16.43 3.36
C MET A 73 4.35 -15.74 4.58
N THR A 74 3.30 -16.31 5.18
CA THR A 74 2.71 -15.77 6.40
C THR A 74 3.68 -15.87 7.58
N ILE A 75 4.34 -17.02 7.78
CA ILE A 75 5.36 -17.20 8.83
C ILE A 75 6.54 -16.24 8.60
N ALA A 76 7.03 -16.14 7.36
CA ALA A 76 8.13 -15.24 7.02
C ALA A 76 7.77 -13.78 7.32
N ALA A 77 6.55 -13.35 6.98
CA ALA A 77 6.08 -12.00 7.27
C ALA A 77 5.96 -11.73 8.78
N MET A 78 5.47 -12.69 9.57
CA MET A 78 5.41 -12.59 11.04
C MET A 78 6.80 -12.48 11.65
N ALA A 79 7.72 -13.35 11.24
CA ALA A 79 9.09 -13.33 11.74
C ALA A 79 9.82 -12.02 11.38
N LEU A 80 9.68 -11.57 10.12
CA LEU A 80 10.24 -10.31 9.65
C LEU A 80 9.60 -9.12 10.38
N GLY A 81 8.28 -9.13 10.58
CA GLY A 81 7.57 -8.09 11.31
C GLY A 81 8.03 -7.99 12.76
N ALA A 82 8.21 -9.12 13.46
CA ALA A 82 8.73 -9.14 14.83
C ALA A 82 10.17 -8.60 14.90
N LEU A 83 11.05 -9.04 13.99
CA LEU A 83 12.43 -8.56 13.91
C LEU A 83 12.51 -7.06 13.68
N LEU A 84 11.74 -6.55 12.70
CA LEU A 84 11.72 -5.13 12.37
C LEU A 84 11.08 -4.30 13.48
N LEU A 85 10.09 -4.82 14.21
CA LEU A 85 9.51 -4.13 15.36
C LEU A 85 10.54 -3.88 16.45
N VAL A 86 11.35 -4.90 16.77
CA VAL A 86 12.47 -4.75 17.73
C VAL A 86 13.42 -3.64 17.24
N THR A 87 13.76 -3.64 15.97
CA THR A 87 14.65 -2.63 15.37
C THR A 87 14.03 -1.22 15.44
N TYR A 88 12.73 -1.07 15.15
CA TYR A 88 12.01 0.20 15.30
C TYR A 88 12.05 0.71 16.74
N LEU A 89 11.70 -0.15 17.70
CA LEU A 89 11.69 0.21 19.12
C LEU A 89 13.10 0.58 19.62
N ALA A 90 14.11 -0.21 19.25
CA ALA A 90 15.50 0.07 19.57
C ALA A 90 15.95 1.44 19.02
N ARG A 91 15.54 1.78 17.78
CA ARG A 91 15.83 3.09 17.18
C ARG A 91 15.16 4.22 17.94
N PHE A 92 13.87 4.10 18.27
CA PHE A 92 13.14 5.12 19.02
C PHE A 92 13.75 5.36 20.40
N VAL A 93 14.22 4.30 21.07
CA VAL A 93 14.87 4.42 22.38
C VAL A 93 16.27 5.04 22.26
N ARG A 94 17.08 4.60 21.27
CA ARG A 94 18.50 4.96 21.16
C ARG A 94 18.72 6.28 20.41
N TYR A 95 17.83 6.61 19.45
CA TYR A 95 17.92 7.76 18.55
C TYR A 95 16.56 8.48 18.45
N PRO A 96 16.01 8.98 19.58
CA PRO A 96 14.65 9.56 19.58
C PRO A 96 14.57 10.82 18.73
N ARG A 97 15.63 11.66 18.71
CA ARG A 97 15.64 12.90 17.93
C ARG A 97 15.55 12.63 16.44
N GLU A 98 16.35 11.71 15.93
CA GLU A 98 16.35 11.31 14.54
C GLU A 98 15.05 10.62 14.14
N SER A 99 14.47 9.82 15.03
CA SER A 99 13.20 9.16 14.81
C SER A 99 12.03 10.16 14.71
N VAL A 100 12.01 11.17 15.58
CA VAL A 100 11.02 12.25 15.51
C VAL A 100 11.24 13.12 14.28
N ALA A 101 12.49 13.46 13.93
CA ALA A 101 12.80 14.24 12.73
C ALA A 101 12.30 13.53 11.46
N ASP A 102 12.53 12.20 11.34
CA ASP A 102 11.99 11.43 10.21
C ASP A 102 10.45 11.38 10.23
N LEU A 103 9.83 11.22 11.40
CA LEU A 103 8.38 11.12 11.54
C LEU A 103 7.67 12.43 11.15
N THR A 104 8.29 13.56 11.41
CA THR A 104 7.78 14.90 11.06
C THR A 104 8.23 15.37 9.67
N ASP A 105 9.08 14.64 8.96
CA ASP A 105 9.47 14.97 7.60
C ASP A 105 8.37 14.56 6.58
N PRO A 106 7.95 15.43 5.65
CA PRO A 106 6.86 15.14 4.72
C PRO A 106 7.10 13.95 3.80
N THR A 107 8.35 13.62 3.50
CA THR A 107 8.70 12.52 2.60
C THR A 107 8.81 11.20 3.35
N THR A 108 9.55 11.21 4.47
CA THR A 108 9.82 10.00 5.25
C THR A 108 8.73 9.69 6.27
N GLY A 109 8.04 10.73 6.78
CA GLY A 109 6.94 10.58 7.75
C GLY A 109 5.79 9.74 7.23
N ALA A 110 5.43 9.89 5.95
CA ALA A 110 4.43 9.05 5.31
C ALA A 110 4.77 7.55 5.39
N LEU A 111 6.07 7.20 5.34
CA LEU A 111 6.53 5.82 5.35
C LEU A 111 6.38 5.14 6.72
N TYR A 112 6.22 5.89 7.80
CA TYR A 112 5.86 5.33 9.11
C TYR A 112 4.50 4.65 9.09
N GLY A 113 3.61 5.00 8.16
CA GLY A 113 2.36 4.27 7.93
C GLY A 113 2.57 2.82 7.52
N THR A 114 3.75 2.44 7.01
CA THR A 114 4.05 1.02 6.72
C THR A 114 4.05 0.14 7.97
N LEU A 115 4.37 0.69 9.16
CA LEU A 115 4.35 -0.05 10.43
C LEU A 115 2.94 -0.56 10.77
N PRO A 116 1.92 0.31 10.98
CA PRO A 116 0.55 -0.18 11.19
C PRO A 116 0.03 -0.97 9.98
N GLY A 117 0.41 -0.59 8.75
CA GLY A 117 0.09 -1.35 7.55
C GLY A 117 0.58 -2.79 7.62
N GLY A 118 1.83 -3.01 8.01
CA GLY A 118 2.41 -4.35 8.19
C GLY A 118 1.72 -5.15 9.28
N ILE A 119 1.40 -4.53 10.42
CA ILE A 119 0.65 -5.16 11.51
C ILE A 119 -0.73 -5.64 11.01
N LEU A 120 -1.49 -4.77 10.35
CA LEU A 120 -2.82 -5.10 9.85
C LEU A 120 -2.80 -6.10 8.69
N VAL A 121 -1.78 -6.06 7.82
CA VAL A 121 -1.64 -7.04 6.73
C VAL A 121 -1.21 -8.41 7.27
N ILE A 122 -0.40 -8.48 8.35
CA ILE A 122 -0.15 -9.73 9.08
C ILE A 122 -1.46 -10.25 9.68
N ALA A 123 -2.28 -9.39 10.30
CA ALA A 123 -3.59 -9.78 10.84
C ALA A 123 -4.49 -10.37 9.75
N ALA A 124 -4.59 -9.69 8.59
CA ALA A 124 -5.35 -10.20 7.44
C ALA A 124 -4.79 -11.52 6.90
N SER A 125 -3.47 -11.69 6.86
CA SER A 125 -2.82 -12.93 6.43
C SER A 125 -3.08 -14.07 7.43
N LEU A 126 -2.99 -13.79 8.73
CA LEU A 126 -3.37 -14.74 9.79
C LEU A 126 -4.84 -15.13 9.71
N ALA A 127 -5.74 -14.18 9.50
CA ALA A 127 -7.16 -14.48 9.33
C ALA A 127 -7.43 -15.43 8.15
N ALA A 128 -6.67 -15.28 7.05
CA ALA A 128 -6.84 -16.09 5.85
C ALA A 128 -6.13 -17.45 5.92
N VAL A 129 -4.93 -17.51 6.47
CA VAL A 129 -4.05 -18.70 6.44
C VAL A 129 -4.01 -19.42 7.79
N GLY A 130 -4.13 -18.70 8.90
CA GLY A 130 -4.04 -19.23 10.27
C GLY A 130 -4.94 -20.43 10.58
N PRO A 131 -6.19 -20.49 10.08
CA PRO A 131 -7.08 -21.66 10.27
C PRO A 131 -6.52 -22.96 9.70
N THR A 132 -5.48 -22.90 8.87
CA THR A 132 -4.78 -24.12 8.38
C THR A 132 -3.83 -24.73 9.43
N TRP A 133 -3.51 -24.01 10.50
CA TRP A 133 -2.58 -24.44 11.56
C TRP A 133 -3.21 -24.49 12.94
N TRP A 134 -4.08 -23.53 13.26
CA TRP A 134 -4.61 -23.28 14.59
C TRP A 134 -6.11 -23.29 14.63
N PRO A 135 -6.72 -23.59 15.79
CA PRO A 135 -8.14 -23.40 16.01
C PRO A 135 -8.56 -21.96 15.70
N SER A 136 -9.75 -21.81 15.14
CA SER A 136 -10.27 -20.47 14.74
C SER A 136 -10.30 -19.49 15.91
N SER A 137 -10.55 -19.93 17.14
CA SER A 137 -10.55 -19.09 18.35
C SER A 137 -9.16 -18.49 18.62
N THR A 138 -8.09 -19.28 18.48
CA THR A 138 -6.71 -18.80 18.63
C THR A 138 -6.38 -17.76 17.56
N VAL A 139 -6.74 -18.03 16.30
CA VAL A 139 -6.52 -17.10 15.19
C VAL A 139 -7.27 -15.79 15.45
N GLN A 140 -8.54 -15.84 15.85
CA GLN A 140 -9.33 -14.65 16.15
C GLN A 140 -8.71 -13.81 17.29
N THR A 141 -8.20 -14.45 18.34
CA THR A 141 -7.53 -13.75 19.44
C THR A 141 -6.27 -13.03 18.96
N LEU A 142 -5.42 -13.71 18.18
CA LEU A 142 -4.20 -13.11 17.64
C LEU A 142 -4.51 -11.94 16.69
N VAL A 143 -5.48 -12.12 15.81
CA VAL A 143 -5.94 -11.05 14.89
C VAL A 143 -6.47 -9.88 15.70
N ALA A 144 -7.33 -10.11 16.70
CA ALA A 144 -7.87 -9.03 17.53
C ALA A 144 -6.77 -8.23 18.26
N VAL A 145 -5.72 -8.89 18.78
CA VAL A 145 -4.58 -8.19 19.40
C VAL A 145 -3.86 -7.29 18.41
N LEU A 146 -3.62 -7.80 17.19
CA LEU A 146 -2.96 -7.01 16.14
C LEU A 146 -3.83 -5.82 15.68
N ASP A 147 -5.15 -6.03 15.61
CA ASP A 147 -6.10 -4.97 15.22
C ASP A 147 -6.19 -3.87 16.29
N TRP A 148 -6.22 -4.24 17.57
CA TRP A 148 -6.21 -3.27 18.67
C TRP A 148 -4.95 -2.38 18.70
N ILE A 149 -3.84 -2.86 18.16
CA ILE A 149 -2.60 -2.09 18.02
C ILE A 149 -2.59 -1.34 16.67
N GLY A 150 -2.88 -2.04 15.58
CA GLY A 150 -2.72 -1.54 14.23
C GLY A 150 -3.72 -0.46 13.86
N ILE A 151 -4.99 -0.58 14.26
CA ILE A 151 -6.05 0.36 13.89
C ILE A 151 -5.83 1.75 14.52
N PRO A 152 -5.64 1.90 15.84
CA PRO A 152 -5.34 3.21 16.43
C PRO A 152 -4.06 3.83 15.88
N LEU A 153 -3.03 3.01 15.63
CA LEU A 153 -1.76 3.49 15.09
C LEU A 153 -1.92 3.97 13.64
N ALA A 154 -2.72 3.27 12.81
CA ALA A 154 -3.02 3.69 11.44
C ALA A 154 -3.72 5.06 11.41
N PHE A 155 -4.72 5.24 12.28
CA PHE A 155 -5.42 6.51 12.42
C PHE A 155 -4.47 7.62 12.88
N ALA A 156 -3.70 7.37 13.95
CA ALA A 156 -2.77 8.36 14.52
C ALA A 156 -1.71 8.81 13.50
N ILE A 157 -1.10 7.88 12.76
CA ILE A 157 -0.11 8.21 11.72
C ILE A 157 -0.74 9.03 10.60
N SER A 158 -1.96 8.73 10.16
CA SER A 158 -2.58 9.50 9.10
C SER A 158 -2.97 10.91 9.53
N VAL A 159 -3.39 11.11 10.79
CA VAL A 159 -3.64 12.43 11.37
C VAL A 159 -2.35 13.22 11.51
N LEU A 160 -1.31 12.60 12.06
CA LEU A 160 -0.01 13.25 12.24
C LEU A 160 0.59 13.67 10.89
N PHE A 161 0.54 12.79 9.90
CA PHE A 161 1.03 13.10 8.56
C PHE A 161 0.30 14.30 7.94
N ALA A 162 -1.03 14.33 8.03
CA ALA A 162 -1.82 15.47 7.54
C ALA A 162 -1.49 16.76 8.32
N TYR A 163 -1.33 16.68 9.64
CA TYR A 163 -0.94 17.81 10.47
C TYR A 163 0.42 18.39 10.04
N GLU A 164 1.42 17.54 9.85
CA GLU A 164 2.75 17.97 9.38
C GLU A 164 2.70 18.62 8.00
N LEU A 165 1.90 18.07 7.06
CA LEU A 165 1.71 18.69 5.75
C LEU A 165 1.05 20.08 5.84
N PHE A 166 0.04 20.25 6.70
CA PHE A 166 -0.73 21.49 6.79
C PHE A 166 -0.02 22.60 7.53
N THR A 167 0.89 22.25 8.45
CA THR A 167 1.61 23.20 9.29
C THR A 167 2.98 23.61 8.75
N ARG A 168 3.49 22.89 7.74
CA ARG A 168 4.74 23.28 7.06
C ARG A 168 4.45 24.34 6.01
N ALA A 169 5.10 25.48 6.15
CA ALA A 169 5.17 26.49 5.09
C ALA A 169 6.10 25.97 3.97
N GLU A 170 5.72 26.21 2.70
CA GLU A 170 6.60 26.05 1.52
C GLU A 170 6.93 24.62 1.10
N LEU A 171 5.95 23.72 1.08
CA LEU A 171 6.12 22.44 0.39
C LEU A 171 6.13 22.66 -1.13
N MET A 172 7.25 22.27 -1.76
CA MET A 172 7.35 22.32 -3.21
C MET A 172 6.50 21.22 -3.88
N PRO A 173 5.87 21.47 -5.03
CA PRO A 173 5.11 20.46 -5.77
C PRO A 173 5.90 19.16 -6.01
N GLU A 174 7.23 19.27 -6.14
CA GLU A 174 8.15 18.16 -6.32
C GLU A 174 8.23 17.21 -5.11
N SER A 175 7.81 17.66 -3.93
CA SER A 175 7.74 16.82 -2.72
C SER A 175 6.61 15.79 -2.80
N VAL A 176 5.56 16.06 -3.60
CA VAL A 176 4.44 15.12 -3.76
C VAL A 176 4.93 13.87 -4.46
N ASN A 177 4.78 12.72 -3.82
CA ASN A 177 5.18 11.42 -4.36
C ASN A 177 4.24 10.31 -3.92
N GLY A 178 4.35 9.13 -4.53
CA GLY A 178 3.46 8.02 -4.22
C GLY A 178 3.57 7.47 -2.80
N GLY A 179 4.62 7.78 -2.05
CA GLY A 179 4.73 7.45 -0.62
C GLY A 179 3.62 8.08 0.22
N TRP A 180 3.09 9.23 -0.20
CA TRP A 180 1.98 9.90 0.47
C TRP A 180 0.67 9.10 0.45
N PHE A 181 0.55 8.08 -0.39
CA PHE A 181 -0.59 7.17 -0.37
C PHE A 181 -0.58 6.18 0.80
N ILE A 182 0.55 6.06 1.52
CA ILE A 182 0.68 5.06 2.60
C ILE A 182 -0.24 5.38 3.79
N PRO A 183 -0.27 6.61 4.38
CA PRO A 183 -1.19 6.93 5.45
C PRO A 183 -2.68 6.72 5.11
N PRO A 184 -3.19 7.11 3.93
CA PRO A 184 -4.53 6.75 3.50
C PRO A 184 -4.77 5.24 3.38
N VAL A 185 -3.87 4.50 2.74
CA VAL A 185 -4.10 3.08 2.46
C VAL A 185 -4.20 2.23 3.72
N VAL A 186 -3.43 2.55 4.77
CA VAL A 186 -3.50 1.77 6.01
C VAL A 186 -4.85 1.91 6.72
N ASN A 187 -5.56 3.01 6.54
CA ASN A 187 -6.95 3.15 7.00
C ASN A 187 -7.91 2.32 6.15
N ILE A 188 -7.68 2.21 4.83
CA ILE A 188 -8.49 1.34 3.95
C ILE A 188 -8.27 -0.16 4.27
N VAL A 189 -7.16 -0.54 4.89
CA VAL A 189 -6.92 -1.92 5.34
C VAL A 189 -7.86 -2.33 6.50
N VAL A 190 -8.31 -1.39 7.33
CA VAL A 190 -9.13 -1.67 8.52
C VAL A 190 -10.38 -2.52 8.21
N PRO A 191 -11.18 -2.25 7.18
CA PRO A 191 -12.30 -3.12 6.81
C PRO A 191 -11.90 -4.56 6.49
N LEU A 192 -10.67 -4.83 6.05
CA LEU A 192 -10.23 -6.20 5.72
C LEU A 192 -10.16 -7.11 6.95
N VAL A 193 -9.91 -6.52 8.11
CA VAL A 193 -9.77 -7.24 9.38
C VAL A 193 -11.07 -7.21 10.21
N ILE A 194 -11.89 -6.17 10.09
CA ILE A 194 -13.17 -6.05 10.80
C ILE A 194 -14.30 -6.78 10.07
N ALA A 195 -14.46 -6.63 8.75
CA ALA A 195 -15.58 -7.17 8.01
C ALA A 195 -15.76 -8.70 8.15
N PRO A 196 -14.70 -9.53 8.20
CA PRO A 196 -14.83 -10.97 8.43
C PRO A 196 -15.43 -11.35 9.79
N LEU A 197 -15.43 -10.45 10.77
CA LEU A 197 -15.97 -10.69 12.12
C LEU A 197 -17.47 -10.40 12.22
N ILE A 198 -18.00 -9.59 11.29
CA ILE A 198 -19.42 -9.13 11.31
C ILE A 198 -20.42 -10.29 11.37
N PRO A 199 -20.27 -11.40 10.60
CA PRO A 199 -21.24 -12.50 10.63
C PRO A 199 -21.33 -13.23 11.98
N PHE A 200 -20.34 -13.06 12.86
CA PHE A 200 -20.26 -13.71 14.17
C PHE A 200 -20.64 -12.78 15.34
N ALA A 201 -20.94 -11.53 15.05
CA ALA A 201 -21.24 -10.51 16.03
C ALA A 201 -22.76 -10.44 16.34
N SER A 202 -23.12 -9.91 17.51
CA SER A 202 -24.53 -9.56 17.79
C SER A 202 -25.01 -8.47 16.81
N PRO A 203 -26.31 -8.33 16.54
CA PRO A 203 -26.82 -7.35 15.58
C PRO A 203 -26.33 -5.92 15.81
N THR A 204 -26.28 -5.47 17.07
CA THR A 204 -25.76 -4.13 17.40
C THR A 204 -24.25 -4.01 17.14
N ALA A 205 -23.48 -5.04 17.50
CA ALA A 205 -22.05 -5.05 17.25
C ALA A 205 -21.75 -5.14 15.74
N ALA A 206 -22.49 -5.95 14.99
CA ALA A 206 -22.39 -6.06 13.54
C ALA A 206 -22.62 -4.71 12.84
N ASN A 207 -23.66 -3.98 13.22
CA ASN A 207 -23.94 -2.64 12.70
C ASN A 207 -22.83 -1.65 13.07
N SER A 208 -22.32 -1.69 14.29
CA SER A 208 -21.21 -0.84 14.72
C SER A 208 -19.92 -1.13 13.93
N MET A 209 -19.59 -2.42 13.76
CA MET A 209 -18.44 -2.85 12.94
C MET A 209 -18.59 -2.41 11.48
N LEU A 210 -19.81 -2.47 10.92
CA LEU A 210 -20.07 -2.02 9.56
C LEU A 210 -19.85 -0.51 9.41
N VAL A 211 -20.40 0.30 10.35
CA VAL A 211 -20.24 1.76 10.35
C VAL A 211 -18.78 2.15 10.50
N VAL A 212 -18.05 1.54 11.43
CA VAL A 212 -16.61 1.76 11.62
C VAL A 212 -15.83 1.40 10.37
N SER A 213 -16.12 0.25 9.75
CA SER A 213 -15.45 -0.20 8.52
C SER A 213 -15.67 0.77 7.35
N TYR A 214 -16.91 1.22 7.11
CA TYR A 214 -17.17 2.23 6.08
C TYR A 214 -16.58 3.58 6.43
N GLY A 215 -16.52 3.96 7.71
CA GLY A 215 -15.87 5.18 8.19
C GLY A 215 -14.38 5.20 7.85
N PHE A 216 -13.66 4.13 8.18
CA PHE A 216 -12.24 4.00 7.84
C PHE A 216 -12.00 3.89 6.33
N PHE A 217 -12.85 3.13 5.62
CA PHE A 217 -12.80 3.09 4.16
C PHE A 217 -12.98 4.48 3.56
N GLY A 218 -14.03 5.21 3.98
CA GLY A 218 -14.34 6.55 3.49
C GLY A 218 -13.22 7.55 3.75
N MET A 219 -12.69 7.56 4.99
CA MET A 219 -11.55 8.41 5.34
C MET A 219 -10.35 8.12 4.43
N GLY A 220 -9.95 6.86 4.32
CA GLY A 220 -8.79 6.49 3.53
C GLY A 220 -8.95 6.74 2.04
N ILE A 221 -10.11 6.42 1.45
CA ILE A 221 -10.34 6.62 0.01
C ILE A 221 -10.46 8.09 -0.37
N LEU A 222 -11.08 8.92 0.47
CA LEU A 222 -11.17 10.36 0.23
C LEU A 222 -9.82 11.04 0.34
N LEU A 223 -9.01 10.71 1.35
CA LEU A 223 -7.63 11.18 1.45
C LEU A 223 -6.78 10.72 0.26
N TYR A 224 -6.95 9.46 -0.17
CA TYR A 224 -6.29 8.96 -1.37
C TYR A 224 -6.64 9.78 -2.60
N LEU A 225 -7.91 10.11 -2.83
CA LEU A 225 -8.35 10.91 -3.98
C LEU A 225 -7.76 12.32 -3.98
N VAL A 226 -7.66 12.96 -2.81
CA VAL A 226 -7.01 14.27 -2.67
C VAL A 226 -5.53 14.17 -3.07
N ILE A 227 -4.80 13.20 -2.51
CA ILE A 227 -3.37 13.03 -2.82
C ILE A 227 -3.18 12.57 -4.27
N LEU A 228 -4.07 11.74 -4.80
CA LEU A 228 -4.06 11.33 -6.22
C LEU A 228 -4.16 12.53 -7.14
N THR A 229 -5.04 13.48 -6.83
CA THR A 229 -5.19 14.72 -7.61
C THR A 229 -3.91 15.55 -7.58
N MET A 230 -3.28 15.67 -6.40
CA MET A 230 -1.99 16.37 -6.27
C MET A 230 -0.86 15.67 -7.05
N LEU A 231 -0.78 14.35 -6.96
CA LEU A 231 0.21 13.58 -7.70
C LEU A 231 -0.04 13.65 -9.21
N PHE A 232 -1.30 13.57 -9.64
CA PHE A 232 -1.67 13.72 -11.06
C PHE A 232 -1.28 15.10 -11.59
N HIS A 233 -1.58 16.16 -10.84
CA HIS A 233 -1.17 17.53 -11.16
C HIS A 233 0.36 17.61 -11.35
N ARG A 234 1.11 17.03 -10.41
CA ARG A 234 2.58 16.98 -10.50
C ARG A 234 3.05 16.25 -11.76
N LEU A 235 2.52 15.05 -12.03
CA LEU A 235 2.94 14.22 -13.18
C LEU A 235 2.56 14.86 -14.52
N ALA A 236 1.49 15.65 -14.56
CA ALA A 236 1.01 16.31 -15.78
C ALA A 236 1.75 17.63 -16.08
N LEU A 237 2.09 18.39 -15.05
CA LEU A 237 2.56 19.78 -15.21
C LEU A 237 4.04 19.99 -14.85
N HIS A 238 4.68 19.01 -14.18
CA HIS A 238 6.09 19.09 -13.77
C HIS A 238 6.89 17.90 -14.30
N ALA A 239 8.22 17.98 -14.16
CA ALA A 239 9.11 16.88 -14.51
C ALA A 239 8.77 15.59 -13.72
N LEU A 240 8.97 14.43 -14.34
CA LEU A 240 8.81 13.15 -13.67
C LEU A 240 9.68 13.08 -12.40
N PRO A 241 9.22 12.35 -11.36
CA PRO A 241 9.99 12.14 -10.15
C PRO A 241 11.41 11.63 -10.44
N HIS A 242 12.36 11.98 -9.56
CA HIS A 242 13.69 11.36 -9.60
C HIS A 242 13.58 9.83 -9.62
N ALA A 243 14.47 9.15 -10.34
CA ALA A 243 14.40 7.70 -10.56
C ALA A 243 14.34 6.87 -9.26
N ALA A 244 14.97 7.35 -8.17
CA ALA A 244 14.89 6.71 -6.85
C ALA A 244 13.45 6.68 -6.29
N LEU A 245 12.57 7.60 -6.72
CA LEU A 245 11.17 7.66 -6.33
C LEU A 245 10.23 6.93 -7.32
N ALA A 246 10.74 6.41 -8.45
CA ALA A 246 9.93 5.70 -9.43
C ALA A 246 9.12 4.54 -8.83
N PRO A 247 9.64 3.74 -7.89
CA PRO A 247 8.85 2.70 -7.22
C PRO A 247 7.63 3.23 -6.49
N SER A 248 7.66 4.48 -6.01
CA SER A 248 6.52 5.07 -5.30
C SER A 248 5.27 5.25 -6.16
N LEU A 249 5.42 5.34 -7.50
CA LEU A 249 4.30 5.44 -8.42
C LEU A 249 3.43 4.16 -8.41
N TRP A 250 4.02 3.01 -8.09
CA TRP A 250 3.29 1.75 -7.92
C TRP A 250 2.44 1.73 -6.66
N ILE A 251 2.79 2.53 -5.65
CA ILE A 251 2.04 2.60 -4.39
C ILE A 251 0.59 3.04 -4.63
N GLY A 252 0.32 3.81 -5.71
CA GLY A 252 -1.03 4.18 -6.10
C GLY A 252 -1.99 3.00 -6.34
N LEU A 253 -1.48 1.82 -6.73
CA LEU A 253 -2.27 0.59 -6.80
C LEU A 253 -2.73 0.09 -5.42
N GLY A 254 -2.02 0.47 -4.34
CA GLY A 254 -2.33 0.03 -2.98
C GLY A 254 -3.74 0.42 -2.54
N PRO A 255 -4.06 1.72 -2.45
CA PRO A 255 -5.41 2.18 -2.09
C PRO A 255 -6.50 1.64 -3.01
N ILE A 256 -6.22 1.49 -4.31
CA ILE A 256 -7.15 0.92 -5.28
C ILE A 256 -7.40 -0.57 -4.98
N GLY A 257 -6.35 -1.36 -4.88
CA GLY A 257 -6.45 -2.80 -4.63
C GLY A 257 -7.04 -3.11 -3.26
N VAL A 258 -6.51 -2.48 -2.20
CA VAL A 258 -7.04 -2.62 -0.83
C VAL A 258 -8.49 -2.15 -0.76
N GLY A 259 -8.81 -1.02 -1.39
CA GLY A 259 -10.16 -0.45 -1.39
C GLY A 259 -11.16 -1.35 -2.11
N SER A 260 -10.80 -1.89 -3.27
CA SER A 260 -11.65 -2.85 -3.99
C SER A 260 -11.86 -4.12 -3.17
N LEU A 261 -10.81 -4.64 -2.52
CA LEU A 261 -10.90 -5.82 -1.66
C LEU A 261 -11.74 -5.55 -0.41
N ALA A 262 -11.57 -4.37 0.22
CA ALA A 262 -12.34 -3.96 1.39
C ALA A 262 -13.84 -3.91 1.06
N LEU A 263 -14.21 -3.29 -0.07
CA LEU A 263 -15.61 -3.26 -0.53
C LEU A 263 -16.15 -4.67 -0.83
N MET A 264 -15.32 -5.58 -1.37
CA MET A 264 -15.74 -6.98 -1.56
C MET A 264 -15.97 -7.72 -0.23
N LYS A 265 -15.14 -7.45 0.79
CA LYS A 265 -15.34 -8.00 2.14
C LYS A 265 -16.60 -7.42 2.80
N LEU A 266 -16.83 -6.12 2.64
CA LEU A 266 -18.05 -5.45 3.11
C LEU A 266 -19.31 -5.93 2.37
N ALA A 267 -19.20 -6.24 1.08
CA ALA A 267 -20.28 -6.86 0.31
C ALA A 267 -20.65 -8.25 0.88
N ALA A 268 -19.66 -9.07 1.19
CA ALA A 268 -19.87 -10.38 1.81
C ALA A 268 -20.48 -10.26 3.21
N ALA A 269 -19.99 -9.33 4.03
CA ALA A 269 -20.52 -9.06 5.36
C ALA A 269 -21.95 -8.50 5.31
N GLY A 270 -22.23 -7.59 4.37
CA GLY A 270 -23.58 -7.04 4.15
C GLY A 270 -24.60 -8.11 3.78
N GLY A 271 -24.20 -9.09 2.95
CA GLY A 271 -25.07 -10.21 2.59
C GLY A 271 -25.44 -11.13 3.76
N ALA A 272 -24.69 -11.08 4.86
CA ALA A 272 -24.98 -11.84 6.08
C ALA A 272 -25.86 -11.06 7.07
N LEU A 273 -26.19 -9.78 6.82
CA LEU A 273 -27.06 -8.99 7.67
C LEU A 273 -28.54 -9.37 7.44
N GLU A 274 -29.30 -9.43 8.52
CA GLU A 274 -30.74 -9.61 8.44
C GLU A 274 -31.45 -8.34 7.94
N GLY A 275 -32.56 -8.54 7.22
CA GLY A 275 -33.42 -7.47 6.74
C GLY A 275 -33.09 -6.96 5.34
N THR A 276 -33.78 -5.89 4.91
CA THR A 276 -33.73 -5.38 3.52
C THR A 276 -32.47 -4.60 3.16
N ALA A 277 -31.72 -4.13 4.15
CA ALA A 277 -30.50 -3.34 3.92
C ALA A 277 -29.32 -4.20 3.45
N GLY A 278 -29.23 -5.46 3.91
CA GLY A 278 -28.09 -6.35 3.61
C GLY A 278 -27.85 -6.55 2.11
N PRO A 279 -28.83 -6.93 1.30
CA PRO A 279 -28.68 -7.10 -0.14
C PRO A 279 -28.27 -5.81 -0.86
N SER A 280 -28.79 -4.65 -0.43
CA SER A 280 -28.41 -3.35 -1.01
C SER A 280 -26.96 -2.97 -0.69
N VAL A 281 -26.53 -3.16 0.55
CA VAL A 281 -25.14 -2.97 0.98
C VAL A 281 -24.20 -3.86 0.17
N ALA A 282 -24.56 -5.13 0.00
CA ALA A 282 -23.77 -6.09 -0.77
C ALA A 282 -23.63 -5.68 -2.24
N LEU A 283 -24.72 -5.28 -2.89
CA LEU A 283 -24.73 -4.89 -4.29
C LEU A 283 -23.95 -3.59 -4.53
N ILE A 284 -24.20 -2.56 -3.72
CA ILE A 284 -23.51 -1.26 -3.84
C ILE A 284 -22.00 -1.44 -3.66
N SER A 285 -21.59 -2.17 -2.62
CA SER A 285 -20.17 -2.43 -2.36
C SER A 285 -19.50 -3.22 -3.49
N LYS A 286 -20.19 -4.22 -4.05
CA LYS A 286 -19.69 -5.01 -5.19
C LYS A 286 -19.49 -4.16 -6.44
N ILE A 287 -20.45 -3.28 -6.75
CA ILE A 287 -20.36 -2.36 -7.90
C ILE A 287 -19.21 -1.36 -7.68
N ALA A 288 -19.15 -0.71 -6.51
CA ALA A 288 -18.11 0.25 -6.18
C ALA A 288 -16.70 -0.38 -6.22
N ALA A 289 -16.56 -1.62 -5.70
CA ALA A 289 -15.31 -2.38 -5.81
C ALA A 289 -14.89 -2.58 -7.26
N THR A 290 -15.82 -2.91 -8.14
CA THR A 290 -15.55 -3.16 -9.56
C THR A 290 -15.14 -1.88 -10.29
N ILE A 291 -15.79 -0.75 -9.98
CA ILE A 291 -15.44 0.57 -10.54
C ILE A 291 -14.01 0.95 -10.13
N LEU A 292 -13.70 0.84 -8.85
CA LEU A 292 -12.38 1.16 -8.30
C LEU A 292 -11.28 0.24 -8.90
N TRP A 293 -11.57 -1.05 -9.02
CA TRP A 293 -10.67 -2.01 -9.66
C TRP A 293 -10.40 -1.66 -11.14
N GLY A 294 -11.42 -1.23 -11.88
CA GLY A 294 -11.27 -0.79 -13.26
C GLY A 294 -10.32 0.39 -13.41
N PHE A 295 -10.40 1.38 -12.51
CA PHE A 295 -9.42 2.47 -12.44
C PHE A 295 -8.00 1.92 -12.14
N GLY A 296 -7.90 0.87 -11.33
CA GLY A 296 -6.64 0.18 -11.04
C GLY A 296 -5.98 -0.44 -12.27
N ALA A 297 -6.76 -0.97 -13.21
CA ALA A 297 -6.23 -1.50 -14.46
C ALA A 297 -5.54 -0.40 -15.30
N TRP A 298 -6.15 0.78 -15.36
CA TRP A 298 -5.55 1.94 -16.01
C TRP A 298 -4.27 2.40 -15.28
N TRP A 299 -4.33 2.52 -13.94
CA TRP A 299 -3.16 2.94 -13.16
C TRP A 299 -2.01 1.93 -13.29
N PHE A 300 -2.31 0.63 -13.27
CA PHE A 300 -1.32 -0.43 -13.50
C PHE A 300 -0.62 -0.27 -14.85
N ALA A 301 -1.38 -0.04 -15.92
CA ALA A 301 -0.82 0.17 -17.25
C ALA A 301 0.13 1.38 -17.29
N ILE A 302 -0.26 2.51 -16.70
CA ILE A 302 0.59 3.71 -16.60
C ILE A 302 1.84 3.43 -15.75
N ALA A 303 1.70 2.74 -14.61
CA ALA A 303 2.82 2.38 -13.75
C ALA A 303 3.86 1.50 -14.48
N VAL A 304 3.38 0.53 -15.29
CA VAL A 304 4.24 -0.30 -16.15
C VAL A 304 4.95 0.54 -17.20
N VAL A 305 4.25 1.41 -17.92
CA VAL A 305 4.85 2.26 -18.96
C VAL A 305 5.93 3.18 -18.36
N LEU A 306 5.66 3.79 -17.21
CA LEU A 306 6.62 4.64 -16.53
C LEU A 306 7.82 3.83 -16.02
N LEU A 307 7.61 2.66 -15.45
CA LEU A 307 8.71 1.77 -15.04
C LEU A 307 9.62 1.42 -16.24
N LEU A 308 9.03 1.01 -17.35
CA LEU A 308 9.78 0.71 -18.57
C LEU A 308 10.58 1.92 -19.09
N ARG A 309 10.03 3.13 -18.96
CA ARG A 309 10.74 4.38 -19.29
C ARG A 309 11.99 4.55 -18.42
N TYR A 310 11.88 4.38 -17.09
CA TYR A 310 13.02 4.48 -16.18
C TYR A 310 14.06 3.38 -16.43
N LEU A 311 13.63 2.15 -16.70
CA LEU A 311 14.53 1.03 -17.01
C LEU A 311 15.31 1.28 -18.32
N ARG A 312 14.65 1.80 -19.36
CA ARG A 312 15.32 2.13 -20.64
C ARG A 312 16.32 3.29 -20.50
N ALA A 313 16.07 4.20 -19.58
CA ALA A 313 17.00 5.29 -19.26
C ALA A 313 18.18 4.82 -18.39
N GLY A 314 18.23 3.56 -17.97
CA GLY A 314 19.29 3.00 -17.12
C GLY A 314 19.38 3.65 -15.73
N SER A 315 18.31 4.28 -15.25
CA SER A 315 18.32 5.22 -14.14
C SER A 315 17.56 4.74 -12.89
N LEU A 316 17.31 3.44 -12.71
CA LEU A 316 16.55 2.92 -11.56
C LEU A 316 17.49 2.40 -10.45
N PRO A 317 17.97 3.29 -9.53
CA PRO A 317 18.83 2.87 -8.45
C PRO A 317 18.05 2.00 -7.45
N TYR A 318 18.75 1.02 -6.86
CA TYR A 318 18.14 0.22 -5.80
C TYR A 318 18.02 1.04 -4.51
N GLY A 319 16.95 0.80 -3.75
CA GLY A 319 16.70 1.35 -2.42
C GLY A 319 15.50 0.66 -1.78
N ILE A 320 15.31 0.91 -0.47
CA ILE A 320 14.23 0.28 0.30
C ILE A 320 12.82 0.58 -0.29
N GLY A 321 12.69 1.68 -1.02
CA GLY A 321 11.47 2.05 -1.74
C GLY A 321 11.02 1.02 -2.79
N TRP A 322 11.90 0.11 -3.26
CA TRP A 322 11.53 -0.96 -4.19
C TRP A 322 10.48 -1.92 -3.60
N TRP A 323 10.35 -2.01 -2.28
CA TRP A 323 9.26 -2.75 -1.65
C TRP A 323 7.87 -2.18 -1.99
N GLY A 324 7.81 -0.92 -2.49
CA GLY A 324 6.62 -0.33 -3.07
C GLY A 324 6.10 -1.03 -4.34
N PHE A 325 6.90 -1.87 -5.00
CA PHE A 325 6.43 -2.72 -6.10
C PHE A 325 5.58 -3.91 -5.65
N THR A 326 5.74 -4.39 -4.42
CA THR A 326 5.22 -5.68 -3.97
C THR A 326 3.81 -5.58 -3.40
N PHE A 327 3.63 -4.92 -2.24
CA PHE A 327 2.33 -4.87 -1.59
C PHE A 327 1.22 -4.27 -2.47
N PRO A 328 1.41 -3.16 -3.19
CA PRO A 328 0.36 -2.57 -4.02
C PRO A 328 -0.11 -3.51 -5.15
N LEU A 329 0.85 -4.15 -5.83
CA LEU A 329 0.53 -5.16 -6.84
C LEU A 329 -0.19 -6.36 -6.22
N GLY A 330 0.27 -6.79 -5.04
CA GLY A 330 -0.37 -7.87 -4.29
C GLY A 330 -1.82 -7.55 -3.92
N ALA A 331 -2.08 -6.37 -3.38
CA ALA A 331 -3.42 -5.91 -3.03
C ALA A 331 -4.34 -5.88 -4.26
N TYR A 332 -3.85 -5.37 -5.39
CA TYR A 332 -4.59 -5.37 -6.64
C TYR A 332 -4.85 -6.79 -7.17
N THR A 333 -3.90 -7.71 -6.99
CA THR A 333 -4.06 -9.13 -7.35
C THR A 333 -5.15 -9.81 -6.53
N VAL A 334 -5.14 -9.63 -5.18
CA VAL A 334 -6.20 -10.19 -4.30
C VAL A 334 -7.57 -9.64 -4.70
N ALA A 335 -7.67 -8.33 -4.96
CA ALA A 335 -8.91 -7.69 -5.40
C ALA A 335 -9.40 -8.27 -6.73
N THR A 336 -8.49 -8.50 -7.69
CA THR A 336 -8.80 -9.12 -8.98
C THR A 336 -9.41 -10.50 -8.80
N VAL A 337 -8.83 -11.34 -7.92
CA VAL A 337 -9.36 -12.67 -7.60
C VAL A 337 -10.72 -12.59 -6.91
N ALA A 338 -10.88 -11.67 -5.94
CA ALA A 338 -12.15 -11.50 -5.23
C ALA A 338 -13.29 -11.06 -6.18
N ILE A 339 -13.00 -10.14 -7.11
CA ILE A 339 -13.94 -9.70 -8.14
C ILE A 339 -14.26 -10.85 -9.11
N ALA A 340 -13.24 -11.61 -9.53
CA ALA A 340 -13.43 -12.79 -10.39
C ALA A 340 -14.42 -13.80 -9.78
N GLN A 341 -14.27 -14.05 -8.46
CA GLN A 341 -15.17 -14.94 -7.72
C GLN A 341 -16.58 -14.36 -7.61
N ALA A 342 -16.70 -13.07 -7.25
CA ALA A 342 -17.99 -12.41 -7.05
C ALA A 342 -18.84 -12.29 -8.34
N TRP A 343 -18.18 -12.19 -9.50
CA TRP A 343 -18.83 -12.13 -10.81
C TRP A 343 -18.78 -13.45 -11.59
N SER A 344 -18.19 -14.52 -10.99
CA SER A 344 -18.02 -15.83 -11.61
C SER A 344 -17.28 -15.77 -12.95
N LEU A 345 -16.23 -14.94 -13.03
CA LEU A 345 -15.47 -14.66 -14.24
C LEU A 345 -14.16 -15.46 -14.29
N ARG A 346 -14.15 -16.59 -15.00
CA ARG A 346 -12.97 -17.46 -15.10
C ARG A 346 -11.74 -16.78 -15.70
N TRP A 347 -11.92 -15.97 -16.75
CA TRP A 347 -10.81 -15.23 -17.37
C TRP A 347 -10.11 -14.29 -16.40
N LEU A 348 -10.89 -13.63 -15.53
CA LEU A 348 -10.35 -12.71 -14.53
C LEU A 348 -9.59 -13.45 -13.41
N SER A 349 -10.02 -14.67 -13.07
CA SER A 349 -9.27 -15.55 -12.15
C SER A 349 -7.89 -15.91 -12.73
N TRP A 350 -7.79 -16.18 -14.03
CA TRP A 350 -6.50 -16.40 -14.70
C TRP A 350 -5.66 -15.12 -14.77
N THR A 351 -6.27 -13.96 -14.95
CA THR A 351 -5.57 -12.68 -14.82
C THR A 351 -4.95 -12.54 -13.43
N GLY A 352 -5.69 -12.89 -12.38
CA GLY A 352 -5.17 -12.92 -11.01
C GLY A 352 -3.98 -13.87 -10.85
N ALA A 353 -4.00 -15.03 -11.49
CA ALA A 353 -2.86 -15.95 -11.49
C ALA A 353 -1.63 -15.36 -12.19
N GLY A 354 -1.82 -14.70 -13.34
CA GLY A 354 -0.74 -13.99 -14.04
C GLY A 354 -0.13 -12.85 -13.20
N LEU A 355 -0.97 -12.07 -12.52
CA LEU A 355 -0.52 -11.01 -11.61
C LEU A 355 0.23 -11.58 -10.39
N LEU A 356 -0.16 -12.75 -9.88
CA LEU A 356 0.58 -13.44 -8.81
C LEU A 356 1.99 -13.84 -9.28
N VAL A 357 2.14 -14.35 -10.50
CA VAL A 357 3.47 -14.64 -11.06
C VAL A 357 4.32 -13.40 -11.17
N LEU A 358 3.77 -12.30 -11.67
CA LEU A 358 4.47 -11.01 -11.73
C LEU A 358 4.87 -10.51 -10.34
N LEU A 359 3.98 -10.62 -9.36
CA LEU A 359 4.26 -10.28 -7.97
C LEU A 359 5.39 -11.13 -7.40
N ALA A 360 5.38 -12.44 -7.65
CA ALA A 360 6.45 -13.34 -7.18
C ALA A 360 7.81 -12.95 -7.78
N LEU A 361 7.85 -12.58 -9.05
CA LEU A 361 9.07 -12.08 -9.71
C LEU A 361 9.56 -10.77 -9.09
N PHE A 362 8.66 -9.81 -8.83
CA PHE A 362 9.03 -8.57 -8.16
C PHE A 362 9.52 -8.82 -6.73
N TRP A 363 8.78 -9.63 -5.96
CA TRP A 363 9.17 -9.96 -4.59
C TRP A 363 10.54 -10.63 -4.53
N LEU A 364 10.80 -11.62 -5.41
CA LEU A 364 12.10 -12.30 -5.48
C LEU A 364 13.22 -11.31 -5.86
N THR A 365 13.00 -10.49 -6.88
CA THR A 365 13.98 -9.49 -7.32
C THR A 365 14.31 -8.51 -6.21
N VAL A 366 13.29 -7.95 -5.54
CA VAL A 366 13.47 -7.00 -4.45
C VAL A 366 14.15 -7.68 -3.25
N SER A 367 13.76 -8.91 -2.89
CA SER A 367 14.39 -9.67 -1.80
C SER A 367 15.87 -9.93 -2.05
N VAL A 368 16.23 -10.40 -3.25
CA VAL A 368 17.64 -10.65 -3.62
C VAL A 368 18.45 -9.35 -3.58
N ARG A 369 17.91 -8.26 -4.12
CA ARG A 369 18.58 -6.95 -4.08
C ARG A 369 18.71 -6.42 -2.64
N THR A 370 17.69 -6.64 -1.79
CA THR A 370 17.75 -6.26 -0.37
C THR A 370 18.86 -7.02 0.37
N VAL A 371 18.94 -8.34 0.20
CA VAL A 371 19.97 -9.16 0.83
C VAL A 371 21.36 -8.76 0.33
N HIS A 372 21.52 -8.52 -0.97
CA HIS A 372 22.77 -8.06 -1.53
C HIS A 372 23.19 -6.71 -0.94
N ALA A 373 22.29 -5.72 -0.94
CA ALA A 373 22.59 -4.38 -0.40
C ALA A 373 22.95 -4.41 1.09
N LEU A 374 22.27 -5.28 1.89
CA LEU A 374 22.66 -5.50 3.28
C LEU A 374 24.06 -6.14 3.41
N SER A 375 24.42 -7.09 2.54
CA SER A 375 25.71 -7.78 2.59
C SER A 375 26.89 -6.87 2.25
N VAL A 376 26.67 -5.84 1.43
CA VAL A 376 27.71 -4.86 1.03
C VAL A 376 27.62 -3.54 1.83
N GLY A 377 26.69 -3.43 2.77
CA GLY A 377 26.55 -2.26 3.66
C GLY A 377 26.04 -1.00 2.96
N GLU A 378 25.20 -1.15 1.93
CA GLU A 378 24.53 -0.04 1.23
C GLU A 378 23.22 0.41 1.89
N LEU A 379 22.65 -0.41 2.82
CA LEU A 379 21.41 -0.14 3.56
C LEU A 379 21.67 -0.02 5.06
#